data_2fe30cee1d212e619f38d95774b66927
#
_entry.id   2fe30cee1d212e619f38d95774b66927
#
_cell.length_a   1.000
_cell.length_b   1.000
_cell.length_c   1.000
_cell.angle_alpha   90.00
_cell.angle_beta   90.00
_cell.angle_gamma   90.00
#
_symmetry.space_group_name_H-M   'P 1'
#
loop_
_entity.id
_entity.type
_entity.pdbx_description
1 polymer ?
#
loop_
_entity_poly.entity_id
_entity_poly.type
_entity_poly.pdbx_seq_one_letter_code
_entity_poly.pdbx_strand_id
1 'polypeptide(L)'
;MGKADVNVNIWLSEKKRFANLFNGVIYGGRQVILPEDLEEVNPVSSVSVKNRTGKTKNMKKYRDIIMKWRNQATFVLLANESQDMVHYAMPHKVMLYDGMDYETQIRNNWKNFNDRRKQNKKTGQPLEHLTAGEYLSRFRKKDRLIPIISLVFYYGSEPWDGPV
;
A
#
# COMPACT_ATOMS: atom_id res chain seq x y z
N MET A 1 13.04 -7.37 -14.54
CA MET A 1 12.66 -8.39 -13.55
C MET A 1 13.30 -9.70 -13.97
N GLY A 2 14.24 -10.19 -13.19
CA GLY A 2 14.96 -11.44 -13.46
C GLY A 2 14.07 -12.66 -13.15
N LYS A 3 14.43 -13.85 -13.66
CA LYS A 3 13.71 -15.11 -13.32
C LYS A 3 13.73 -15.39 -11.81
N ALA A 4 14.79 -14.99 -11.11
CA ALA A 4 14.92 -15.14 -9.66
C ALA A 4 13.88 -14.29 -8.91
N ASP A 5 13.68 -13.02 -9.29
CA ASP A 5 12.65 -12.13 -8.70
C ASP A 5 11.26 -12.74 -8.78
N VAL A 6 10.92 -13.29 -9.96
CA VAL A 6 9.59 -13.90 -10.16
C VAL A 6 9.40 -15.09 -9.21
N ASN A 7 10.41 -15.95 -9.07
CA ASN A 7 10.32 -17.11 -8.19
C ASN A 7 10.23 -16.73 -6.72
N VAL A 8 11.00 -15.73 -6.28
CA VAL A 8 10.96 -15.22 -4.90
C VAL A 8 9.58 -14.63 -4.60
N ASN A 9 9.05 -13.82 -5.52
CA ASN A 9 7.74 -13.20 -5.34
C ASN A 9 6.60 -14.24 -5.34
N ILE A 10 6.64 -15.24 -6.20
CA ILE A 10 5.68 -16.36 -6.17
C ILE A 10 5.78 -17.11 -4.84
N TRP A 11 7.00 -17.39 -4.37
CA TRP A 11 7.23 -18.09 -3.11
C TRP A 11 6.72 -17.31 -1.91
N LEU A 12 6.98 -15.98 -1.84
CA LEU A 12 6.52 -15.09 -0.78
C LEU A 12 5.02 -14.76 -0.87
N SER A 13 4.39 -14.91 -2.03
CA SER A 13 2.94 -14.65 -2.20
C SER A 13 2.07 -15.67 -1.46
N GLU A 14 2.63 -16.82 -1.04
CA GLU A 14 1.90 -17.73 -0.17
C GLU A 14 1.69 -17.08 1.21
N LYS A 15 0.43 -16.92 1.61
CA LYS A 15 0.03 -16.22 2.84
C LYS A 15 0.77 -16.68 4.09
N LYS A 16 1.02 -17.99 4.21
CA LYS A 16 1.76 -18.56 5.35
C LYS A 16 3.21 -18.06 5.40
N ARG A 17 3.89 -18.02 4.26
CA ARG A 17 5.28 -17.53 4.18
C ARG A 17 5.35 -16.04 4.40
N PHE A 18 4.42 -15.31 3.80
CA PHE A 18 4.30 -13.87 3.98
C PHE A 18 4.04 -13.50 5.45
N ALA A 19 3.09 -14.17 6.11
CA ALA A 19 2.84 -13.99 7.54
C ALA A 19 4.10 -14.29 8.38
N ASN A 20 4.80 -15.39 8.08
CA ASN A 20 6.01 -15.76 8.80
C ASN A 20 7.14 -14.75 8.64
N LEU A 21 7.31 -14.15 7.46
CA LEU A 21 8.29 -13.08 7.24
C LEU A 21 8.02 -11.90 8.18
N PHE A 22 6.80 -11.39 8.19
CA PHE A 22 6.42 -10.25 9.04
C PHE A 22 6.44 -10.61 10.53
N ASN A 23 6.00 -11.81 10.90
CA ASN A 23 6.08 -12.29 12.28
C ASN A 23 7.53 -12.40 12.76
N GLY A 24 8.44 -12.84 11.89
CA GLY A 24 9.87 -12.91 12.20
C GLY A 24 10.45 -11.54 12.52
N VAL A 25 10.22 -10.57 11.64
CA VAL A 25 10.81 -9.23 11.75
C VAL A 25 10.16 -8.38 12.85
N ILE A 26 8.83 -8.35 12.91
CA ILE A 26 8.11 -7.42 13.79
C ILE A 26 7.88 -8.02 15.17
N TYR A 27 7.60 -9.32 15.23
CA TYR A 27 7.15 -9.98 16.46
C TYR A 27 8.14 -11.01 17.03
N GLY A 28 9.38 -11.05 16.48
CA GLY A 28 10.42 -11.98 16.93
C GLY A 28 10.04 -13.45 16.76
N GLY A 29 9.30 -13.78 15.71
CA GLY A 29 8.83 -15.13 15.39
C GLY A 29 7.51 -15.55 16.04
N ARG A 30 6.94 -14.73 16.93
CA ARG A 30 5.61 -14.99 17.50
C ARG A 30 4.56 -14.92 16.40
N GLN A 31 3.66 -15.91 16.36
CA GLN A 31 2.60 -16.02 15.34
C GLN A 31 1.42 -15.09 15.66
N VAL A 32 1.60 -13.79 15.39
CA VAL A 32 0.61 -12.72 15.60
C VAL A 32 -0.21 -12.48 14.33
N ILE A 33 0.47 -12.50 13.19
CA ILE A 33 -0.18 -12.39 11.87
C ILE A 33 -0.48 -13.80 11.41
N LEU A 34 -1.78 -14.12 11.29
CA LEU A 34 -2.23 -15.42 10.82
C LEU A 34 -2.51 -15.38 9.31
N PRO A 35 -2.22 -16.46 8.56
CA PRO A 35 -2.45 -16.49 7.12
C PRO A 35 -3.90 -16.24 6.71
N GLU A 36 -4.86 -16.69 7.53
CA GLU A 36 -6.31 -16.51 7.34
C GLU A 36 -6.76 -15.05 7.49
N ASP A 37 -6.00 -14.23 8.22
CA ASP A 37 -6.28 -12.80 8.39
C ASP A 37 -5.72 -11.93 7.26
N LEU A 38 -5.02 -12.54 6.30
CA LEU A 38 -4.43 -11.84 5.17
C LEU A 38 -5.36 -11.86 3.95
N GLU A 39 -5.56 -10.70 3.36
CA GLU A 39 -6.27 -10.50 2.10
C GLU A 39 -5.30 -9.95 1.05
N GLU A 40 -5.28 -10.53 -0.14
CA GLU A 40 -4.46 -10.01 -1.25
C GLU A 40 -4.99 -8.66 -1.73
N VAL A 41 -4.08 -7.75 -2.01
CA VAL A 41 -4.38 -6.41 -2.53
C VAL A 41 -3.66 -6.22 -3.86
N ASN A 42 -4.27 -5.49 -4.79
CA ASN A 42 -3.63 -5.17 -6.05
C ASN A 42 -2.34 -4.35 -5.79
N PRO A 43 -1.16 -4.84 -6.18
CA PRO A 43 0.12 -4.19 -5.90
C PRO A 43 0.38 -2.95 -6.77
N VAL A 44 -0.57 -2.55 -7.62
CA VAL A 44 -0.38 -1.44 -8.55
C VAL A 44 -0.93 -0.14 -7.96
N SER A 45 -0.02 0.80 -7.69
CA SER A 45 -0.37 2.18 -7.34
C SER A 45 -0.04 3.13 -8.49
N SER A 46 -0.91 4.08 -8.76
CA SER A 46 -0.71 5.06 -9.83
C SER A 46 -1.05 6.47 -9.38
N VAL A 47 -0.16 7.41 -9.66
CA VAL A 47 -0.34 8.84 -9.41
C VAL A 47 -0.17 9.62 -10.70
N SER A 48 -1.09 10.53 -10.95
CA SER A 48 -1.02 11.46 -12.08
C SER A 48 -0.51 12.81 -11.58
N VAL A 49 0.67 13.20 -12.02
CA VAL A 49 1.29 14.48 -11.65
C VAL A 49 1.24 15.41 -12.85
N LYS A 50 0.72 16.62 -12.65
CA LYS A 50 0.79 17.68 -13.67
C LYS A 50 2.12 18.41 -13.51
N ASN A 51 2.86 18.52 -14.61
CA ASN A 51 4.07 19.32 -14.63
C ASN A 51 3.73 20.83 -14.76
N ARG A 52 4.75 21.70 -14.69
CA ARG A 52 4.59 23.16 -14.84
C ARG A 52 3.92 23.57 -16.15
N THR A 53 4.03 22.76 -17.20
CA THR A 53 3.45 23.02 -18.53
C THR A 53 2.04 22.45 -18.68
N GLY A 54 1.43 21.96 -17.60
CA GLY A 54 0.07 21.40 -17.61
C GLY A 54 -0.03 19.98 -18.16
N LYS A 55 1.07 19.39 -18.66
CA LYS A 55 1.08 17.99 -19.12
C LYS A 55 0.97 17.03 -17.94
N THR A 56 0.05 16.09 -18.04
CA THR A 56 -0.13 15.05 -17.03
C THR A 56 0.86 13.92 -17.30
N LYS A 57 1.70 13.61 -16.31
CA LYS A 57 2.55 12.41 -16.28
C LYS A 57 1.95 11.40 -15.33
N ASN A 58 1.58 10.25 -15.86
CA ASN A 58 1.11 9.14 -15.04
C ASN A 58 2.32 8.35 -14.56
N MET A 59 2.52 8.29 -13.25
CA MET A 59 3.49 7.41 -12.62
C MET A 59 2.74 6.18 -12.13
N LYS A 60 3.12 5.01 -12.65
CA LYS A 60 2.69 3.72 -12.12
C LYS A 60 3.85 3.11 -11.37
N LYS A 61 3.58 2.59 -10.20
CA LYS A 61 4.52 1.83 -9.40
C LYS A 61 3.90 0.48 -9.06
N TYR A 62 4.75 -0.51 -9.05
CA TYR A 62 4.38 -1.88 -8.74
C TYR A 62 5.17 -2.27 -7.50
N ARG A 63 4.45 -2.61 -6.43
CA ARG A 63 5.05 -3.32 -5.31
C ARG A 63 5.20 -4.78 -5.69
N ASP A 64 6.16 -5.45 -5.11
CA ASP A 64 6.31 -6.87 -5.35
C ASP A 64 5.15 -7.64 -4.74
N ILE A 65 4.86 -7.41 -3.47
CA ILE A 65 3.72 -8.02 -2.78
C ILE A 65 3.13 -7.01 -1.80
N ILE A 66 1.80 -6.96 -1.74
CA ILE A 66 1.07 -6.22 -0.72
C ILE A 66 -0.14 -7.05 -0.26
N MET A 67 -0.31 -7.17 1.05
CA MET A 67 -1.46 -7.84 1.65
C MET A 67 -2.08 -6.95 2.72
N LYS A 68 -3.39 -7.02 2.84
CA LYS A 68 -4.15 -6.36 3.89
C LYS A 68 -4.31 -7.34 5.03
N TRP A 69 -3.76 -6.98 6.18
CA TRP A 69 -3.90 -7.74 7.41
C TRP A 69 -5.07 -7.20 8.23
N ARG A 70 -5.98 -8.08 8.63
CA ARG A 70 -7.07 -7.78 9.54
C ARG A 70 -6.61 -8.04 10.97
N ASN A 71 -6.32 -6.97 11.71
CA ASN A 71 -6.01 -7.05 13.13
C ASN A 71 -7.23 -6.61 13.95
N GLN A 72 -8.06 -7.55 14.36
CA GLN A 72 -9.32 -7.29 15.07
C GLN A 72 -10.23 -6.29 14.31
N ALA A 73 -10.45 -5.10 14.87
CA ALA A 73 -11.25 -4.03 14.27
C ALA A 73 -10.47 -3.11 13.32
N THR A 74 -9.15 -3.28 13.22
CA THR A 74 -8.27 -2.45 12.40
C THR A 74 -7.67 -3.22 11.24
N PHE A 75 -7.26 -2.49 10.20
CA PHE A 75 -6.54 -3.06 9.07
C PHE A 75 -5.15 -2.45 9.00
N VAL A 76 -4.19 -3.24 8.50
CA VAL A 76 -2.83 -2.80 8.19
C VAL A 76 -2.48 -3.31 6.79
N LEU A 77 -1.83 -2.49 5.98
CA LEU A 77 -1.24 -2.94 4.73
C LEU A 77 0.19 -3.38 5.00
N LEU A 78 0.47 -4.64 4.68
CA LEU A 78 1.80 -5.22 4.75
C LEU A 78 2.37 -5.27 3.34
N ALA A 79 3.48 -4.57 3.11
CA ALA A 79 4.11 -4.46 1.81
C ALA A 79 5.52 -5.03 1.85
N ASN A 80 5.89 -5.82 0.84
CA ASN A 80 7.23 -6.36 0.68
C ASN A 80 7.85 -5.88 -0.62
N GLU A 81 9.14 -5.52 -0.55
CA GLU A 81 10.00 -5.23 -1.69
C GLU A 81 11.13 -6.26 -1.70
N SER A 82 11.20 -7.08 -2.73
CA SER A 82 12.24 -8.10 -2.91
C SER A 82 13.45 -7.50 -3.65
N GLN A 83 14.66 -7.73 -3.13
CA GLN A 83 15.89 -7.16 -3.70
C GLN A 83 16.97 -8.24 -3.83
N ASP A 84 17.59 -8.33 -5.00
CA ASP A 84 18.73 -9.21 -5.30
C ASP A 84 20.08 -8.50 -5.21
N MET A 85 20.07 -7.17 -5.24
CA MET A 85 21.26 -6.32 -5.12
C MET A 85 21.05 -5.27 -4.04
N VAL A 86 22.15 -4.83 -3.41
CA VAL A 86 22.11 -3.73 -2.46
C VAL A 86 21.63 -2.44 -3.15
N HIS A 87 20.65 -1.79 -2.57
CA HIS A 87 20.08 -0.56 -3.10
C HIS A 87 20.11 0.55 -2.04
N TYR A 88 21.13 1.38 -2.07
CA TYR A 88 21.38 2.41 -1.05
C TYR A 88 20.25 3.47 -0.92
N ALA A 89 19.49 3.70 -1.98
CA ALA A 89 18.33 4.60 -1.94
C ALA A 89 17.01 3.86 -1.56
N MET A 90 17.09 2.69 -0.93
CA MET A 90 15.93 1.88 -0.56
C MET A 90 14.93 2.61 0.34
N PRO A 91 15.35 3.38 1.37
CA PRO A 91 14.42 4.16 2.20
C PRO A 91 13.60 5.16 1.38
N HIS A 92 14.24 5.83 0.42
CA HIS A 92 13.53 6.74 -0.50
C HIS A 92 12.53 6.00 -1.39
N LYS A 93 12.92 4.81 -1.92
CA LYS A 93 12.02 3.98 -2.74
C LYS A 93 10.78 3.57 -1.94
N VAL A 94 10.97 3.08 -0.73
CA VAL A 94 9.88 2.67 0.18
C VAL A 94 8.97 3.85 0.50
N MET A 95 9.54 4.99 0.91
CA MET A 95 8.77 6.20 1.22
C MET A 95 7.92 6.67 0.04
N LEU A 96 8.48 6.63 -1.18
CA LEU A 96 7.74 6.99 -2.39
C LEU A 96 6.56 6.04 -2.63
N TYR A 97 6.77 4.75 -2.44
CA TYR A 97 5.71 3.74 -2.64
C TYR A 97 4.61 3.88 -1.58
N ASP A 98 4.99 4.02 -0.31
CA ASP A 98 4.03 4.26 0.77
C ASP A 98 3.20 5.52 0.52
N GLY A 99 3.84 6.62 0.10
CA GLY A 99 3.15 7.86 -0.27
C GLY A 99 2.15 7.67 -1.41
N MET A 100 2.49 6.87 -2.43
CA MET A 100 1.58 6.56 -3.54
C MET A 100 0.41 5.67 -3.10
N ASP A 101 0.64 4.75 -2.18
CA ASP A 101 -0.42 3.91 -1.62
C ASP A 101 -1.38 4.73 -0.75
N TYR A 102 -0.88 5.66 0.07
CA TYR A 102 -1.73 6.61 0.80
C TYR A 102 -2.53 7.51 -0.14
N GLU A 103 -1.93 8.04 -1.18
CA GLU A 103 -2.66 8.82 -2.20
C GLU A 103 -3.75 8.00 -2.88
N THR A 104 -3.49 6.72 -3.14
CA THR A 104 -4.47 5.79 -3.70
C THR A 104 -5.64 5.57 -2.74
N GLN A 105 -5.38 5.44 -1.44
CA GLN A 105 -6.41 5.34 -0.41
C GLN A 105 -7.29 6.61 -0.37
N ILE A 106 -6.67 7.80 -0.39
CA ILE A 106 -7.38 9.09 -0.39
C ILE A 106 -8.31 9.19 -1.61
N ARG A 107 -7.80 8.86 -2.80
CA ARG A 107 -8.60 8.88 -4.03
C ARG A 107 -9.77 7.90 -3.99
N ASN A 108 -9.54 6.69 -3.49
CA ASN A 108 -10.58 5.67 -3.38
C ASN A 108 -11.66 6.10 -2.37
N ASN A 109 -11.27 6.66 -1.22
CA ASN A 109 -12.20 7.20 -0.23
C ASN A 109 -13.06 8.31 -0.83
N TRP A 110 -12.44 9.24 -1.57
CA TRP A 110 -13.15 10.33 -2.23
C TRP A 110 -14.08 9.85 -3.35
N LYS A 111 -13.63 8.89 -4.15
CA LYS A 111 -14.47 8.26 -5.19
C LYS A 111 -15.69 7.59 -4.58
N ASN A 112 -15.50 6.74 -3.58
CA ASN A 112 -16.56 6.02 -2.89
C ASN A 112 -17.58 6.96 -2.24
N PHE A 113 -17.11 8.09 -1.69
CA PHE A 113 -17.97 9.14 -1.18
C PHE A 113 -18.82 9.78 -2.28
N ASN A 114 -18.20 10.16 -3.39
CA ASN A 114 -18.92 10.78 -4.51
C ASN A 114 -19.94 9.84 -5.15
N ASP A 115 -19.63 8.57 -5.28
CA ASP A 115 -20.52 7.56 -5.85
C ASP A 115 -21.74 7.36 -4.93
N ARG A 116 -21.53 7.27 -3.60
CA ARG A 116 -22.64 7.26 -2.63
C ARG A 116 -23.47 8.53 -2.68
N ARG A 117 -22.84 9.70 -2.78
CA ARG A 117 -23.56 10.99 -2.89
C ARG A 117 -24.44 11.07 -4.14
N LYS A 118 -23.93 10.55 -5.29
CA LYS A 118 -24.73 10.45 -6.52
C LYS A 118 -25.94 9.52 -6.35
N GLN A 119 -25.74 8.39 -5.69
CA GLN A 119 -26.80 7.42 -5.41
C GLN A 119 -27.86 8.04 -4.49
N ASN A 120 -27.47 8.67 -3.38
CA ASN A 120 -28.38 9.34 -2.45
C ASN A 120 -29.20 10.42 -3.15
N LYS A 121 -28.58 11.21 -4.06
CA LYS A 121 -29.30 12.20 -4.86
C LYS A 121 -30.39 11.57 -5.73
N LYS A 122 -30.14 10.38 -6.30
CA LYS A 122 -31.13 9.67 -7.13
C LYS A 122 -32.28 9.08 -6.29
N THR A 123 -31.99 8.68 -5.06
CA THR A 123 -32.97 8.03 -4.16
C THR A 123 -33.64 9.02 -3.19
N GLY A 124 -33.37 10.33 -3.31
CA GLY A 124 -33.93 11.35 -2.41
C GLY A 124 -33.40 11.30 -0.97
N GLN A 125 -32.30 10.59 -0.73
CA GLN A 125 -31.70 10.50 0.60
C GLN A 125 -30.88 11.74 0.96
N PRO A 126 -30.74 12.08 2.26
CA PRO A 126 -29.97 13.23 2.70
C PRO A 126 -28.54 13.23 2.16
N LEU A 127 -28.07 14.40 1.73
CA LEU A 127 -26.69 14.58 1.28
C LEU A 127 -25.82 15.06 2.44
N GLU A 128 -24.69 14.43 2.61
CA GLU A 128 -23.66 14.85 3.57
C GLU A 128 -23.08 16.20 3.14
N HIS A 129 -23.09 17.19 4.04
CA HIS A 129 -22.45 18.48 3.83
C HIS A 129 -20.95 18.38 4.10
N LEU A 130 -20.17 18.90 3.16
CA LEU A 130 -18.72 19.01 3.27
C LEU A 130 -18.33 20.41 3.71
N THR A 131 -17.35 20.50 4.59
CA THR A 131 -16.66 21.77 4.85
C THR A 131 -15.76 22.14 3.67
N ALA A 132 -15.37 23.41 3.57
CA ALA A 132 -14.43 23.86 2.53
C ALA A 132 -13.10 23.10 2.59
N GLY A 133 -12.60 22.83 3.81
CA GLY A 133 -11.37 22.06 4.00
C GLY A 133 -11.47 20.62 3.53
N GLU A 134 -12.58 19.93 3.81
CA GLU A 134 -12.81 18.55 3.33
C GLU A 134 -12.92 18.49 1.80
N TYR A 135 -13.57 19.49 1.21
CA TYR A 135 -13.67 19.58 -0.24
C TYR A 135 -12.30 19.82 -0.89
N LEU A 136 -11.51 20.75 -0.33
CA LEU A 136 -10.19 21.10 -0.84
C LEU A 136 -9.20 19.94 -0.73
N SER A 137 -9.17 19.29 0.44
CA SER A 137 -8.27 18.17 0.70
C SER A 137 -8.74 16.86 0.08
N ARG A 138 -9.98 16.74 -0.35
CA ARG A 138 -10.63 15.49 -0.77
C ARG A 138 -10.56 14.40 0.30
N PHE A 139 -10.52 14.82 1.56
CA PHE A 139 -10.41 13.94 2.72
C PHE A 139 -11.31 14.48 3.84
N ARG A 140 -12.26 13.65 4.30
CA ARG A 140 -13.25 14.06 5.31
C ARG A 140 -12.71 13.85 6.71
N LYS A 141 -13.19 14.58 7.69
CA LYS A 141 -12.80 14.43 9.10
C LYS A 141 -12.97 13.01 9.64
N LYS A 142 -13.95 12.28 9.09
CA LYS A 142 -14.21 10.88 9.48
C LYS A 142 -13.41 9.85 8.67
N ASP A 143 -12.76 10.24 7.58
CA ASP A 143 -11.94 9.33 6.81
C ASP A 143 -10.71 8.90 7.61
N ARG A 144 -10.26 7.68 7.39
CA ARG A 144 -9.07 7.12 7.99
C ARG A 144 -8.23 6.49 6.90
N LEU A 145 -6.93 6.59 7.04
CA LEU A 145 -5.97 5.85 6.23
C LEU A 145 -5.60 4.55 6.94
N ILE A 146 -5.48 3.51 6.15
CA ILE A 146 -4.97 2.21 6.63
C ILE A 146 -3.45 2.35 6.72
N PRO A 147 -2.83 2.12 7.89
CA PRO A 147 -1.39 2.16 8.04
C PRO A 147 -0.70 1.18 7.12
N ILE A 148 0.52 1.52 6.68
CA ILE A 148 1.35 0.66 5.83
C ILE A 148 2.60 0.30 6.62
N ILE A 149 2.96 -0.98 6.60
CA ILE A 149 4.23 -1.48 7.11
C ILE A 149 4.95 -2.10 5.92
N SER A 150 6.10 -1.53 5.56
CA SER A 150 6.91 -1.99 4.44
C SER A 150 8.16 -2.72 4.93
N LEU A 151 8.42 -3.88 4.37
CA LEU A 151 9.65 -4.64 4.57
C LEU A 151 10.43 -4.74 3.25
N VAL A 152 11.73 -4.81 3.37
CA VAL A 152 12.64 -5.14 2.28
C VAL A 152 13.19 -6.55 2.52
N PHE A 153 12.91 -7.47 1.60
CA PHE A 153 13.43 -8.82 1.63
C PHE A 153 14.62 -8.92 0.69
N TYR A 154 15.83 -8.94 1.26
CA TYR A 154 17.06 -9.10 0.51
C TYR A 154 17.42 -10.59 0.37
N TYR A 155 17.66 -11.02 -0.87
CA TYR A 155 18.04 -12.38 -1.19
C TYR A 155 19.30 -12.47 -2.09
N GLY A 156 20.08 -11.38 -2.16
CA GLY A 156 21.33 -11.32 -2.89
C GLY A 156 22.42 -12.21 -2.31
N SER A 157 23.43 -12.51 -3.10
CA SER A 157 24.60 -13.32 -2.70
C SER A 157 25.61 -12.54 -1.88
N GLU A 158 25.68 -11.23 -2.07
CA GLU A 158 26.59 -10.37 -1.34
C GLU A 158 25.99 -9.93 0.00
N PRO A 159 26.80 -9.71 1.05
CA PRO A 159 26.29 -9.18 2.32
C PRO A 159 25.56 -7.85 2.12
N TRP A 160 24.44 -7.67 2.85
CA TRP A 160 23.77 -6.38 2.86
C TRP A 160 24.57 -5.36 3.67
N ASP A 161 25.02 -4.29 3.01
CA ASP A 161 25.69 -3.13 3.61
C ASP A 161 24.92 -1.82 3.38
N GLY A 162 23.69 -1.93 2.92
CA GLY A 162 22.80 -0.81 2.68
C GLY A 162 22.07 -0.35 3.95
N PRO A 163 21.16 0.63 3.80
CA PRO A 163 20.39 1.15 4.93
C PRO A 163 19.51 0.07 5.58
N VAL A 164 19.32 0.20 6.88
CA VAL A 164 18.43 -0.63 7.71
C VAL A 164 17.33 0.21 8.33
#